data_af430d6e53bdf137b6d9bed2923ce0da
#
_entry.id   af430d6e53bdf137b6d9bed2923ce0da
#
_cell.length_a   1.000
_cell.length_b   1.000
_cell.length_c   1.000
_cell.angle_alpha   90.00
_cell.angle_beta   90.00
_cell.angle_gamma   90.00
#
_symmetry.space_group_name_H-M   'P 1'
#
loop_
_entity.id
_entity.type
_entity.pdbx_description
1 polymer ?
#
loop_
_entity_poly.entity_id
_entity_poly.type
_entity_poly.pdbx_seq_one_letter_code
_entity_poly.pdbx_strand_id
1 'polypeptide(L)'
;AYERLLAPFGVGGGDGWSLELWELEVTDAPETLARYLRCIYETTAADARAAAVHRAWLDLPSHWTLTLAELSGTRREQLPGLDAFLPGWIECLLTETGHPPLPQRVRLLTEAATLAGGVDALADLARRPGTHQGGVGLAWVDSLNADGRQEEARAAARETLDLPGVDARHRAEAADRLADLEADLGDPVAAVEARRRAWTSGPT
;
A
#
# COMPACT_ATOMS: atom_id res chain seq x y z
N ALA A 1 -18.86 -2.22 22.80
CA ALA A 1 -17.84 -2.70 23.76
C ALA A 1 -16.45 -2.24 23.38
N TYR A 2 -16.05 -2.32 22.09
CA TYR A 2 -14.73 -1.91 21.58
C TYR A 2 -14.53 -0.37 21.60
N GLU A 3 -15.56 0.43 21.38
CA GLU A 3 -15.47 1.91 21.47
C GLU A 3 -15.00 2.37 22.86
N ARG A 4 -15.35 1.66 23.92
CA ARG A 4 -14.85 1.95 25.28
C ARG A 4 -13.39 1.56 25.48
N LEU A 5 -12.90 0.58 24.72
CA LEU A 5 -11.48 0.18 24.76
C LEU A 5 -10.59 1.15 23.99
N LEU A 6 -11.13 1.82 22.96
CA LEU A 6 -10.38 2.78 22.14
C LEU A 6 -10.48 4.22 22.64
N ALA A 7 -11.41 4.53 23.55
CA ALA A 7 -11.49 5.86 24.16
C ALA A 7 -10.18 6.36 24.77
N PRO A 8 -9.35 5.52 25.41
CA PRO A 8 -8.03 5.91 25.89
C PRO A 8 -7.02 6.27 24.79
N PHE A 9 -7.27 5.85 23.54
CA PHE A 9 -6.37 6.06 22.41
C PHE A 9 -6.64 7.35 21.62
N GLY A 10 -7.48 8.24 22.15
CA GLY A 10 -7.82 9.51 21.49
C GLY A 10 -8.77 9.36 20.29
N VAL A 11 -9.37 8.20 20.09
CA VAL A 11 -10.40 7.93 19.09
C VAL A 11 -11.74 8.36 19.66
N GLY A 12 -12.07 9.63 19.50
CA GLY A 12 -13.30 10.24 19.99
C GLY A 12 -13.02 11.57 20.68
N GLY A 13 -13.25 12.66 19.96
CA GLY A 13 -12.90 14.03 20.35
C GLY A 13 -13.34 14.43 21.76
N GLY A 14 -12.39 14.81 22.56
CA GLY A 14 -12.59 15.40 23.88
C GLY A 14 -11.24 15.55 24.60
N ASP A 15 -10.82 16.77 24.67
CA ASP A 15 -9.83 17.35 25.58
C ASP A 15 -8.86 16.46 26.35
N GLY A 16 -7.66 16.32 25.85
CA GLY A 16 -6.48 16.59 26.66
C GLY A 16 -5.81 15.45 27.41
N TRP A 17 -6.09 14.17 27.18
CA TRP A 17 -5.29 13.08 27.78
C TRP A 17 -4.95 12.06 26.68
N SER A 18 -3.96 12.35 25.86
CA SER A 18 -3.30 11.31 25.06
C SER A 18 -2.39 10.50 26.01
N LEU A 19 -2.96 9.52 26.67
CA LEU A 19 -2.14 8.43 27.20
C LEU A 19 -1.48 7.78 26.00
N GLU A 20 -0.19 7.94 25.87
CA GLU A 20 0.59 7.29 24.84
C GLU A 20 0.40 5.77 25.00
N LEU A 21 0.09 5.07 23.91
CA LEU A 21 -0.21 3.62 23.92
C LEU A 21 0.85 2.77 24.62
N TRP A 22 2.12 3.24 24.65
CA TRP A 22 3.24 2.61 25.33
C TRP A 22 3.18 2.74 26.86
N GLU A 23 2.45 3.73 27.42
CA GLU A 23 2.27 3.89 28.86
C GLU A 23 1.26 2.88 29.45
N LEU A 24 0.48 2.21 28.62
CA LEU A 24 -0.56 1.28 29.06
C LEU A 24 -0.10 -0.17 29.21
N GLU A 25 1.20 -0.50 29.06
CA GLU A 25 1.68 -1.91 29.03
C GLU A 25 0.82 -2.83 28.14
N VAL A 26 0.15 -2.29 27.11
CA VAL A 26 -0.61 -3.08 26.14
C VAL A 26 0.42 -3.69 25.19
N THR A 27 0.93 -4.84 25.57
CA THR A 27 1.98 -5.60 24.89
C THR A 27 1.61 -5.95 23.42
N ASP A 28 0.35 -5.70 22.98
CA ASP A 28 -0.16 -6.06 21.64
C ASP A 28 -1.15 -5.03 21.08
N ALA A 29 -0.79 -3.75 21.07
CA ALA A 29 -1.63 -2.71 20.46
C ALA A 29 -1.92 -2.98 18.97
N PRO A 30 -0.96 -3.39 18.11
CA PRO A 30 -1.24 -3.74 16.71
C PRO A 30 -2.27 -4.86 16.58
N GLU A 31 -2.16 -5.93 17.37
CA GLU A 31 -3.10 -7.04 17.34
C GLU A 31 -4.50 -6.62 17.78
N THR A 32 -4.60 -5.78 18.82
CA THR A 32 -5.88 -5.26 19.31
C THR A 32 -6.57 -4.40 18.24
N LEU A 33 -5.83 -3.53 17.56
CA LEU A 33 -6.34 -2.70 16.47
C LEU A 33 -6.72 -3.54 15.24
N ALA A 34 -5.94 -4.55 14.89
CA ALA A 34 -6.27 -5.48 13.82
C ALA A 34 -7.56 -6.26 14.13
N ARG A 35 -7.75 -6.72 15.36
CA ARG A 35 -8.99 -7.35 15.83
C ARG A 35 -10.19 -6.40 15.78
N TYR A 36 -9.98 -5.13 16.12
CA TYR A 36 -11.02 -4.11 16.03
C TYR A 36 -11.48 -3.90 14.59
N LEU A 37 -10.54 -3.66 13.66
CA LEU A 37 -10.86 -3.49 12.25
C LEU A 37 -11.50 -4.76 11.66
N ARG A 38 -11.02 -5.95 12.06
CA ARG A 38 -11.66 -7.21 11.66
C ARG A 38 -13.09 -7.33 12.17
N CYS A 39 -13.38 -6.91 13.38
CA CYS A 39 -14.73 -6.89 13.91
C CYS A 39 -15.65 -6.02 13.05
N ILE A 40 -15.21 -4.83 12.67
CA ILE A 40 -15.94 -3.95 11.75
C ILE A 40 -16.14 -4.63 10.40
N TYR A 41 -15.10 -5.24 9.85
CA TYR A 41 -15.16 -5.98 8.60
C TYR A 41 -16.22 -7.08 8.63
N GLU A 42 -16.24 -7.92 9.69
CA GLU A 42 -17.15 -9.07 9.80
C GLU A 42 -18.59 -8.68 10.13
N THR A 43 -18.80 -7.58 10.86
CA THR A 43 -20.15 -7.15 11.30
C THR A 43 -20.84 -6.19 10.34
N THR A 44 -20.11 -5.64 9.36
CA THR A 44 -20.68 -4.70 8.38
C THR A 44 -21.20 -5.45 7.15
N ALA A 45 -22.32 -5.01 6.61
CA ALA A 45 -22.89 -5.52 5.36
C ALA A 45 -21.88 -5.39 4.21
N ALA A 46 -21.88 -6.35 3.27
CA ALA A 46 -20.84 -6.48 2.26
C ALA A 46 -20.65 -5.22 1.39
N ASP A 47 -21.74 -4.56 1.04
CA ASP A 47 -21.76 -3.33 0.23
C ASP A 47 -21.23 -2.08 0.96
N ALA A 48 -21.34 -2.04 2.29
CA ALA A 48 -20.85 -0.92 3.11
C ALA A 48 -19.46 -1.20 3.74
N ARG A 49 -18.97 -2.42 3.62
CA ARG A 49 -17.80 -2.92 4.36
C ARG A 49 -16.54 -2.14 4.09
N ALA A 50 -16.20 -1.86 2.83
CA ALA A 50 -15.00 -1.12 2.46
C ALA A 50 -14.98 0.29 3.05
N ALA A 51 -16.10 1.01 2.94
CA ALA A 51 -16.23 2.36 3.50
C ALA A 51 -16.19 2.37 5.04
N ALA A 52 -16.78 1.37 5.69
CA ALA A 52 -16.78 1.27 7.15
C ALA A 52 -15.37 0.97 7.70
N VAL A 53 -14.66 0.01 7.10
CA VAL A 53 -13.27 -0.31 7.47
C VAL A 53 -12.36 0.89 7.20
N HIS A 54 -12.51 1.56 6.05
CA HIS A 54 -11.73 2.73 5.70
C HIS A 54 -11.92 3.86 6.71
N ARG A 55 -13.16 4.18 7.07
CA ARG A 55 -13.46 5.20 8.09
C ARG A 55 -12.82 4.86 9.43
N ALA A 56 -13.02 3.63 9.91
CA ALA A 56 -12.43 3.20 11.17
C ALA A 56 -10.90 3.19 11.14
N TRP A 57 -10.32 2.91 9.98
CA TRP A 57 -8.88 2.94 9.80
C TRP A 57 -8.32 4.38 9.80
N LEU A 58 -9.04 5.36 9.24
CA LEU A 58 -8.68 6.79 9.32
C LEU A 58 -8.70 7.33 10.75
N ASP A 59 -9.53 6.76 11.61
CA ASP A 59 -9.61 7.13 13.03
C ASP A 59 -8.44 6.57 13.86
N LEU A 60 -7.60 5.70 13.29
CA LEU A 60 -6.41 5.18 13.97
C LEU A 60 -5.28 6.22 13.98
N PRO A 61 -4.42 6.18 15.01
CA PRO A 61 -3.22 7.00 15.04
C PRO A 61 -2.35 6.80 13.79
N SER A 62 -1.84 7.87 13.19
CA SER A 62 -1.14 7.88 11.90
C SER A 62 0.13 7.03 11.81
N HIS A 63 0.71 6.65 12.96
CA HIS A 63 1.89 5.79 13.01
C HIS A 63 1.57 4.29 12.91
N TRP A 64 0.28 3.92 12.96
CA TRP A 64 -0.16 2.54 12.78
C TRP A 64 -0.52 2.25 11.33
N THR A 65 0.20 1.33 10.71
CA THR A 65 -0.11 0.83 9.37
C THR A 65 -0.56 -0.61 9.50
N LEU A 66 -1.87 -0.82 9.55
CA LEU A 66 -2.45 -2.16 9.58
C LEU A 66 -2.77 -2.61 8.16
N THR A 67 -2.27 -3.78 7.79
CA THR A 67 -2.46 -4.42 6.49
C THR A 67 -3.64 -5.41 6.53
N LEU A 68 -4.14 -5.80 5.37
CA LEU A 68 -5.16 -6.86 5.25
C LEU A 68 -4.61 -8.22 5.72
N ALA A 69 -3.30 -8.45 5.54
CA ALA A 69 -2.63 -9.63 6.06
C ALA A 69 -2.68 -9.68 7.60
N GLU A 70 -2.46 -8.55 8.27
CA GLU A 70 -2.55 -8.46 9.73
C GLU A 70 -3.99 -8.66 10.22
N LEU A 71 -4.99 -8.11 9.51
CA LEU A 71 -6.40 -8.38 9.82
C LEU A 71 -6.72 -9.88 9.68
N SER A 72 -6.25 -10.50 8.61
CA SER A 72 -6.43 -11.94 8.37
C SER A 72 -5.76 -12.79 9.45
N GLY A 73 -4.56 -12.39 9.87
CA GLY A 73 -3.76 -13.10 10.88
C GLY A 73 -4.36 -13.12 12.28
N THR A 74 -5.35 -12.28 12.59
CA THR A 74 -5.98 -12.23 13.92
C THR A 74 -6.82 -13.46 14.25
N ARG A 75 -7.18 -14.27 13.27
CA ARG A 75 -7.90 -15.54 13.42
C ARG A 75 -7.41 -16.55 12.38
N ARG A 76 -7.75 -17.83 12.57
CA ARG A 76 -7.43 -18.91 11.62
C ARG A 76 -8.24 -18.83 10.32
N GLU A 77 -9.48 -18.30 10.41
CA GLU A 77 -10.35 -18.17 9.25
C GLU A 77 -9.93 -16.95 8.41
N GLN A 78 -9.95 -17.11 7.10
CA GLN A 78 -9.75 -16.01 6.16
C GLN A 78 -10.84 -14.95 6.28
N LEU A 79 -10.58 -13.75 5.79
CA LEU A 79 -11.59 -12.69 5.73
C LEU A 79 -12.72 -13.10 4.75
N PRO A 80 -13.98 -13.17 5.19
CA PRO A 80 -15.07 -13.63 4.34
C PRO A 80 -15.40 -12.60 3.24
N GLY A 81 -15.51 -13.07 1.99
CA GLY A 81 -15.87 -12.22 0.86
C GLY A 81 -14.81 -11.17 0.50
N LEU A 82 -13.53 -11.52 0.69
CA LEU A 82 -12.40 -10.63 0.41
C LEU A 82 -12.42 -10.14 -1.05
N ASP A 83 -12.68 -11.00 -2.03
CA ASP A 83 -12.71 -10.64 -3.44
C ASP A 83 -13.74 -9.54 -3.74
N ALA A 84 -14.90 -9.57 -3.09
CA ALA A 84 -15.92 -8.54 -3.23
C ALA A 84 -15.58 -7.23 -2.49
N PHE A 85 -14.75 -7.32 -1.46
CA PHE A 85 -14.30 -6.17 -0.67
C PHE A 85 -13.19 -5.37 -1.36
N LEU A 86 -12.22 -6.05 -1.99
CA LEU A 86 -11.00 -5.44 -2.52
C LEU A 86 -11.25 -4.28 -3.50
N PRO A 87 -12.17 -4.36 -4.48
CA PRO A 87 -12.43 -3.24 -5.38
C PRO A 87 -12.87 -1.97 -4.63
N GLY A 88 -13.83 -2.09 -3.72
CA GLY A 88 -14.30 -0.97 -2.90
C GLY A 88 -13.20 -0.40 -1.99
N TRP A 89 -12.34 -1.25 -1.44
CA TRP A 89 -11.20 -0.84 -0.62
C TRP A 89 -10.19 -0.02 -1.42
N ILE A 90 -9.83 -0.48 -2.62
CA ILE A 90 -8.94 0.25 -3.54
C ILE A 90 -9.52 1.63 -3.87
N GLU A 91 -10.83 1.72 -4.19
CA GLU A 91 -11.47 3.00 -4.47
C GLU A 91 -11.42 3.96 -3.26
N CYS A 92 -11.69 3.48 -2.05
CA CYS A 92 -11.55 4.28 -0.84
C CYS A 92 -10.13 4.85 -0.68
N LEU A 93 -9.10 4.01 -0.87
CA LEU A 93 -7.70 4.44 -0.77
C LEU A 93 -7.29 5.43 -1.86
N LEU A 94 -7.85 5.33 -3.06
CA LEU A 94 -7.55 6.24 -4.17
C LEU A 94 -8.21 7.61 -4.03
N THR A 95 -9.40 7.68 -3.43
CA THR A 95 -10.15 8.93 -3.23
C THR A 95 -9.61 9.74 -2.05
N GLU A 96 -8.86 9.12 -1.14
CA GLU A 96 -8.32 9.78 0.04
C GLU A 96 -7.11 10.68 -0.31
N THR A 97 -7.09 11.91 0.18
CA THR A 97 -6.07 12.91 -0.19
C THR A 97 -5.13 13.35 0.94
N GLY A 98 -5.38 12.99 2.18
CA GLY A 98 -4.60 13.54 3.30
C GLY A 98 -4.04 12.51 4.27
N HIS A 99 -4.80 11.52 4.59
CA HIS A 99 -4.43 10.49 5.56
C HIS A 99 -4.85 9.12 5.02
N PRO A 100 -4.01 8.11 5.06
CA PRO A 100 -2.65 8.04 5.62
C PRO A 100 -1.62 8.73 4.74
N PRO A 101 -0.39 8.91 5.25
CA PRO A 101 0.73 9.37 4.43
C PRO A 101 0.87 8.52 3.17
N LEU A 102 1.28 9.14 2.06
CA LEU A 102 1.36 8.49 0.76
C LEU A 102 2.10 7.13 0.76
N PRO A 103 3.23 6.95 1.46
CA PRO A 103 3.91 5.65 1.49
C PRO A 103 3.06 4.52 2.10
N GLN A 104 2.29 4.80 3.13
CA GLN A 104 1.39 3.82 3.75
C GLN A 104 0.23 3.48 2.81
N ARG A 105 -0.36 4.48 2.17
CA ARG A 105 -1.43 4.30 1.20
C ARG A 105 -0.97 3.47 0.00
N VAL A 106 0.23 3.72 -0.52
CA VAL A 106 0.84 2.92 -1.59
C VAL A 106 0.99 1.46 -1.16
N ARG A 107 1.48 1.20 0.07
CA ARG A 107 1.60 -0.16 0.60
C ARG A 107 0.26 -0.90 0.63
N LEU A 108 -0.80 -0.24 1.13
CA LEU A 108 -2.15 -0.82 1.19
C LEU A 108 -2.76 -1.04 -0.19
N LEU A 109 -2.55 -0.10 -1.13
CA LEU A 109 -2.96 -0.24 -2.52
C LEU A 109 -2.25 -1.41 -3.21
N THR A 110 -0.95 -1.55 -3.00
CA THR A 110 -0.15 -2.65 -3.54
C THR A 110 -0.63 -3.99 -3.00
N GLU A 111 -0.83 -4.09 -1.67
CA GLU A 111 -1.37 -5.31 -1.03
C GLU A 111 -2.74 -5.67 -1.61
N ALA A 112 -3.65 -4.70 -1.67
CA ALA A 112 -5.01 -4.93 -2.17
C ALA A 112 -5.03 -5.35 -3.65
N ALA A 113 -4.22 -4.71 -4.51
CA ALA A 113 -4.10 -5.08 -5.92
C ALA A 113 -3.50 -6.48 -6.08
N THR A 114 -2.44 -6.81 -5.31
CA THR A 114 -1.84 -8.14 -5.33
C THR A 114 -2.84 -9.22 -4.95
N LEU A 115 -3.66 -8.99 -3.93
CA LEU A 115 -4.72 -9.92 -3.50
C LEU A 115 -5.87 -10.01 -4.51
N ALA A 116 -6.18 -8.92 -5.22
CA ALA A 116 -7.30 -8.86 -6.18
C ALA A 116 -7.01 -9.57 -7.50
N GLY A 117 -5.77 -9.53 -7.98
CA GLY A 117 -5.42 -10.06 -9.31
C GLY A 117 -3.92 -10.11 -9.60
N GLY A 118 -3.09 -10.07 -8.55
CA GLY A 118 -1.65 -10.20 -8.69
C GLY A 118 -1.02 -9.10 -9.54
N VAL A 119 -0.08 -9.51 -10.39
CA VAL A 119 0.70 -8.61 -11.24
C VAL A 119 -0.16 -7.80 -12.22
N ASP A 120 -1.22 -8.40 -12.76
CA ASP A 120 -2.10 -7.71 -13.72
C ASP A 120 -2.88 -6.58 -13.05
N ALA A 121 -3.38 -6.81 -11.85
CA ALA A 121 -4.06 -5.76 -11.07
C ALA A 121 -3.10 -4.64 -10.62
N LEU A 122 -1.84 -4.97 -10.33
CA LEU A 122 -0.80 -3.97 -10.07
C LEU A 122 -0.53 -3.10 -11.29
N ALA A 123 -0.43 -3.71 -12.48
CA ALA A 123 -0.25 -3.01 -13.75
C ALA A 123 -1.41 -2.02 -14.01
N ASP A 124 -2.65 -2.50 -13.87
CA ASP A 124 -3.84 -1.67 -14.07
C ASP A 124 -3.90 -0.52 -13.07
N LEU A 125 -3.56 -0.78 -11.81
CA LEU A 125 -3.53 0.24 -10.76
C LEU A 125 -2.43 1.28 -11.00
N ALA A 126 -1.23 0.87 -11.44
CA ALA A 126 -0.13 1.78 -11.77
C ALA A 126 -0.49 2.74 -12.91
N ARG A 127 -1.31 2.30 -13.88
CA ARG A 127 -1.78 3.11 -15.01
C ARG A 127 -2.87 4.11 -14.62
N ARG A 128 -3.56 3.91 -13.50
CA ARG A 128 -4.59 4.86 -13.03
C ARG A 128 -3.95 6.17 -12.59
N PRO A 129 -4.41 7.34 -13.08
CA PRO A 129 -3.82 8.63 -12.73
C PRO A 129 -3.87 8.91 -11.24
N GLY A 130 -2.75 9.36 -10.66
CA GLY A 130 -2.68 9.72 -9.24
C GLY A 130 -1.27 9.68 -8.67
N THR A 131 -1.12 10.19 -7.47
CA THR A 131 0.19 10.26 -6.76
C THR A 131 0.75 8.89 -6.37
N HIS A 132 -0.06 7.85 -6.42
CA HIS A 132 0.32 6.47 -6.12
C HIS A 132 1.10 5.80 -7.26
N GLN A 133 1.05 6.35 -8.50
CA GLN A 133 1.59 5.71 -9.71
C GLN A 133 3.05 5.29 -9.55
N GLY A 134 3.91 6.15 -8.99
CA GLY A 134 5.32 5.82 -8.80
C GLY A 134 5.53 4.60 -7.91
N GLY A 135 4.95 4.62 -6.71
CA GLY A 135 5.13 3.53 -5.76
C GLY A 135 4.49 2.21 -6.21
N VAL A 136 3.29 2.25 -6.80
CA VAL A 136 2.62 1.05 -7.33
C VAL A 136 3.35 0.53 -8.57
N GLY A 137 3.85 1.42 -9.45
CA GLY A 137 4.65 1.04 -10.61
C GLY A 137 5.94 0.30 -10.22
N LEU A 138 6.63 0.78 -9.18
CA LEU A 138 7.79 0.07 -8.63
C LEU A 138 7.42 -1.32 -8.08
N ALA A 139 6.32 -1.43 -7.35
CA ALA A 139 5.84 -2.71 -6.85
C ALA A 139 5.47 -3.68 -7.98
N TRP A 140 4.92 -3.17 -9.08
CA TRP A 140 4.65 -3.96 -10.28
C TRP A 140 5.95 -4.51 -10.90
N VAL A 141 6.97 -3.67 -11.07
CA VAL A 141 8.30 -4.09 -11.56
C VAL A 141 8.91 -5.16 -10.65
N ASP A 142 8.92 -4.91 -9.33
CA ASP A 142 9.49 -5.81 -8.34
C ASP A 142 8.77 -7.17 -8.32
N SER A 143 7.44 -7.19 -8.47
CA SER A 143 6.65 -8.43 -8.54
C SER A 143 6.98 -9.25 -9.79
N LEU A 144 7.06 -8.61 -10.96
CA LEU A 144 7.45 -9.28 -12.21
C LEU A 144 8.87 -9.87 -12.12
N ASN A 145 9.80 -9.12 -11.55
CA ASN A 145 11.17 -9.58 -11.37
C ASN A 145 11.26 -10.77 -10.40
N ALA A 146 10.51 -10.73 -9.29
CA ALA A 146 10.43 -11.83 -8.33
C ALA A 146 9.87 -13.13 -8.95
N ASP A 147 8.93 -12.98 -9.91
CA ASP A 147 8.35 -14.10 -10.67
C ASP A 147 9.30 -14.61 -11.79
N GLY A 148 10.48 -14.00 -11.97
CA GLY A 148 11.43 -14.35 -13.04
C GLY A 148 11.03 -13.85 -14.42
N ARG A 149 10.03 -12.96 -14.52
CA ARG A 149 9.49 -12.36 -15.76
C ARG A 149 10.29 -11.11 -16.13
N GLN A 150 11.61 -11.25 -16.27
CA GLN A 150 12.54 -10.12 -16.39
C GLN A 150 12.26 -9.21 -17.59
N GLU A 151 11.91 -9.78 -18.76
CA GLU A 151 11.56 -8.97 -19.95
C GLU A 151 10.33 -8.10 -19.72
N GLU A 152 9.34 -8.63 -19.01
CA GLU A 152 8.15 -7.89 -18.66
C GLU A 152 8.42 -6.87 -17.56
N ALA A 153 9.27 -7.21 -16.58
CA ALA A 153 9.74 -6.27 -15.56
C ALA A 153 10.48 -5.08 -16.19
N ARG A 154 11.32 -5.34 -17.19
CA ARG A 154 12.00 -4.32 -18.00
C ARG A 154 11.00 -3.39 -18.72
N ALA A 155 10.00 -3.98 -19.35
CA ALA A 155 8.95 -3.19 -20.01
C ALA A 155 8.15 -2.34 -19.02
N ALA A 156 7.77 -2.93 -17.87
CA ALA A 156 7.08 -2.23 -16.78
C ALA A 156 7.90 -1.08 -16.19
N ALA A 157 9.22 -1.27 -16.02
CA ALA A 157 10.10 -0.21 -15.54
C ALA A 157 10.16 0.98 -16.51
N ARG A 158 10.24 0.71 -17.82
CA ARG A 158 10.18 1.75 -18.85
C ARG A 158 8.83 2.48 -18.84
N GLU A 159 7.73 1.74 -18.76
CA GLU A 159 6.39 2.33 -18.68
C GLU A 159 6.24 3.20 -17.44
N THR A 160 6.73 2.73 -16.27
CA THR A 160 6.68 3.49 -15.01
C THR A 160 7.41 4.83 -15.12
N LEU A 161 8.54 4.88 -15.80
CA LEU A 161 9.29 6.14 -16.05
C LEU A 161 8.47 7.19 -16.82
N ASP A 162 7.57 6.75 -17.69
CA ASP A 162 6.79 7.61 -18.58
C ASP A 162 5.43 8.00 -17.97
N LEU A 163 5.03 7.42 -16.83
CA LEU A 163 3.76 7.75 -16.20
C LEU A 163 3.74 9.19 -15.65
N PRO A 164 2.69 9.97 -15.88
CA PRO A 164 2.64 11.40 -15.57
C PRO A 164 2.67 11.72 -14.07
N GLY A 165 2.12 10.84 -13.22
CA GLY A 165 2.04 11.03 -11.76
C GLY A 165 3.27 10.56 -11.00
N VAL A 166 4.33 10.10 -11.69
CA VAL A 166 5.57 9.64 -11.06
C VAL A 166 6.45 10.85 -10.74
N ASP A 167 6.80 11.02 -9.48
CA ASP A 167 7.73 12.06 -9.04
C ASP A 167 9.19 11.73 -9.36
N ALA A 168 10.09 12.70 -9.13
CA ALA A 168 11.51 12.58 -9.45
C ALA A 168 12.18 11.41 -8.70
N ARG A 169 11.82 11.19 -7.45
CA ARG A 169 12.38 10.11 -6.63
C ARG A 169 11.99 8.75 -7.20
N HIS A 170 10.71 8.51 -7.46
CA HIS A 170 10.26 7.23 -8.01
C HIS A 170 10.76 7.02 -9.44
N ARG A 171 10.96 8.09 -10.23
CA ARG A 171 11.65 7.98 -11.54
C ARG A 171 13.09 7.50 -11.38
N ALA A 172 13.84 8.06 -10.42
CA ALA A 172 15.20 7.61 -10.16
C ALA A 172 15.23 6.12 -9.75
N GLU A 173 14.35 5.72 -8.82
CA GLU A 173 14.22 4.34 -8.38
C GLU A 173 13.82 3.38 -9.51
N ALA A 174 12.91 3.78 -10.40
CA ALA A 174 12.51 2.98 -11.57
C ALA A 174 13.66 2.85 -12.59
N ALA A 175 14.42 3.92 -12.79
CA ALA A 175 15.60 3.89 -13.68
C ALA A 175 16.72 3.02 -13.12
N ASP A 176 16.91 2.97 -11.80
CA ASP A 176 17.87 2.05 -11.17
C ASP A 176 17.45 0.58 -11.35
N ARG A 177 16.15 0.26 -11.13
CA ARG A 177 15.64 -1.09 -11.41
C ARG A 177 15.79 -1.48 -12.88
N LEU A 178 15.52 -0.53 -13.79
CA LEU A 178 15.71 -0.76 -15.21
C LEU A 178 17.19 -1.05 -15.52
N ALA A 179 18.12 -0.34 -14.90
CA ALA A 179 19.55 -0.59 -15.10
C ALA A 179 19.98 -1.97 -14.64
N ASP A 180 19.48 -2.42 -13.49
CA ASP A 180 19.77 -3.76 -12.98
C ASP A 180 19.20 -4.85 -13.91
N LEU A 181 17.95 -4.68 -14.37
CA LEU A 181 17.32 -5.59 -15.32
C LEU A 181 18.05 -5.64 -16.67
N GLU A 182 18.49 -4.51 -17.22
CA GLU A 182 19.28 -4.47 -18.47
C GLU A 182 20.63 -5.17 -18.31
N ALA A 183 21.27 -5.01 -17.13
CA ALA A 183 22.53 -5.72 -16.84
C ALA A 183 22.31 -7.23 -16.74
N ASP A 184 21.26 -7.67 -16.07
CA ASP A 184 20.90 -9.09 -15.90
C ASP A 184 20.54 -9.75 -17.24
N LEU A 185 19.93 -8.99 -18.14
CA LEU A 185 19.58 -9.41 -19.51
C LEU A 185 20.77 -9.33 -20.49
N GLY A 186 21.92 -8.88 -20.02
CA GLY A 186 23.16 -8.84 -20.80
C GLY A 186 23.31 -7.62 -21.71
N ASP A 187 22.60 -6.53 -21.46
CA ASP A 187 22.76 -5.24 -22.17
C ASP A 187 23.43 -4.18 -21.27
N PRO A 188 24.76 -4.21 -21.12
CA PRO A 188 25.47 -3.27 -20.26
C PRO A 188 25.40 -1.81 -20.78
N VAL A 189 25.16 -1.60 -22.06
CA VAL A 189 25.04 -0.26 -22.64
C VAL A 189 23.72 0.36 -22.20
N ALA A 190 22.63 -0.37 -22.34
CA ALA A 190 21.31 0.08 -21.85
C ALA A 190 21.30 0.28 -20.33
N ALA A 191 22.00 -0.58 -19.57
CA ALA A 191 22.13 -0.45 -18.13
C ALA A 191 22.81 0.88 -17.72
N VAL A 192 23.90 1.26 -18.38
CA VAL A 192 24.58 2.56 -18.14
C VAL A 192 23.68 3.73 -18.47
N GLU A 193 22.94 3.68 -19.59
CA GLU A 193 22.03 4.74 -19.97
C GLU A 193 20.87 4.87 -18.96
N ALA A 194 20.31 3.77 -18.46
CA ALA A 194 19.30 3.79 -17.43
C ALA A 194 19.82 4.39 -16.12
N ARG A 195 21.02 4.03 -15.67
CA ARG A 195 21.67 4.67 -14.50
C ARG A 195 21.89 6.16 -14.65
N ARG A 196 22.27 6.60 -15.85
CA ARG A 196 22.41 8.02 -16.13
C ARG A 196 21.07 8.76 -15.99
N ARG A 197 19.95 8.14 -16.43
CA ARG A 197 18.61 8.70 -16.22
C ARG A 197 18.25 8.78 -14.74
N ALA A 198 18.54 7.74 -13.95
CA ALA A 198 18.33 7.75 -12.51
C ALA A 198 19.03 8.95 -11.86
N TRP A 199 20.31 9.14 -12.16
CA TRP A 199 21.12 10.25 -11.65
C TRP A 199 20.57 11.63 -12.03
N THR A 200 20.08 11.80 -13.25
CA THR A 200 19.54 13.08 -13.72
C THR A 200 18.13 13.39 -13.20
N SER A 201 17.39 12.36 -12.82
CA SER A 201 16.01 12.50 -12.32
C SER A 201 15.94 12.79 -10.82
N GLY A 202 16.92 12.36 -10.06
CA GLY A 202 16.98 12.55 -8.61
C GLY A 202 18.41 12.77 -8.14
N PRO A 203 18.99 13.99 -8.32
CA PRO A 203 20.26 14.28 -7.69
C PRO A 203 20.11 14.17 -6.17
N THR A 204 20.90 13.30 -5.58
CA THR A 204 21.05 13.12 -4.12
C THR A 204 21.66 14.34 -3.47
#